data_95c4e99ab44d9b6e7ea2ff45e910f96a
#
_entry.id   95c4e99ab44d9b6e7ea2ff45e910f96a
#
_cell.length_a   1.000
_cell.length_b   1.000
_cell.length_c   1.000
_cell.angle_alpha   90.00
_cell.angle_beta   90.00
_cell.angle_gamma   90.00
#
_symmetry.space_group_name_H-M   'P 1'
#
loop_
_entity.id
_entity.type
_entity.pdbx_description
1 polymer ?
#
loop_
_entity_poly.entity_id
_entity_poly.type
_entity_poly.pdbx_seq_one_letter_code
_entity_poly.pdbx_strand_id
1 'polypeptide(L)'
;VKETEIIALFKKYLAKECTEEEVRLLMDCLQQEDNKKIIKKLISEDLNDDKGIPSEFNRNAQLAIQETDEYFIQNFFQKEIPQRKRNTILRLAVAASVLVLSAISILIYFQKKDTPLMISKLDQKSVLFTSDGKAINLDGNSNVTLFEQHGTTILQDSMGDIHVQLTDSSIYTEDKPIFQTIRTAKGKQSRIFLADGSSVVLNSASELKFPLVYSKDRREVELQGEGFFDIETNKNKPFIVNTRDQRIKVYGTKFNVSNYADDPHSKTSLFQGKVSVQNLVGIIPQKEYVLKPGEQIIIDRSSKMLKQDKLDSEEEILGWKNGFFVYENAPLKEVMKDFVRWYDLDVDLETLPNLTFSGTIPRNYQLDKALNVIVKTGNLRMIKTGSIIKFEN
;
A
#
# COMPACT_ATOMS: atom_id res chain seq x y z
N VAL A 1 -9.59 -36.92 -2.14
CA VAL A 1 -8.63 -36.82 -3.28
C VAL A 1 -7.60 -37.93 -3.09
N LYS A 2 -7.29 -38.68 -4.13
CA LYS A 2 -6.31 -39.77 -4.04
C LYS A 2 -4.90 -39.19 -3.90
N GLU A 3 -4.02 -39.88 -3.18
CA GLU A 3 -2.61 -39.47 -2.95
C GLU A 3 -1.88 -39.10 -4.27
N THR A 4 -2.11 -39.86 -5.32
CA THR A 4 -1.54 -39.60 -6.66
C THR A 4 -2.02 -38.29 -7.30
N GLU A 5 -3.24 -37.87 -7.01
CA GLU A 5 -3.80 -36.61 -7.51
C GLU A 5 -3.23 -35.40 -6.77
N ILE A 6 -2.99 -35.51 -5.44
CA ILE A 6 -2.37 -34.48 -4.63
C ILE A 6 -0.93 -34.25 -5.09
N ILE A 7 -0.19 -35.33 -5.35
CA ILE A 7 1.18 -35.28 -5.86
C ILE A 7 1.23 -34.61 -7.24
N ALA A 8 0.31 -34.95 -8.13
CA ALA A 8 0.24 -34.38 -9.47
C ALA A 8 -0.08 -32.86 -9.41
N LEU A 9 -1.06 -32.48 -8.59
CA LEU A 9 -1.41 -31.07 -8.36
C LEU A 9 -0.25 -30.27 -7.75
N PHE A 10 0.46 -30.86 -6.80
CA PHE A 10 1.61 -30.22 -6.18
C PHE A 10 2.78 -30.01 -7.17
N LYS A 11 3.08 -31.03 -7.99
CA LYS A 11 4.09 -30.88 -9.06
C LYS A 11 3.71 -29.82 -10.08
N LYS A 12 2.44 -29.77 -10.49
CA LYS A 12 1.89 -28.77 -11.40
C LYS A 12 1.93 -27.35 -10.79
N TYR A 13 1.70 -27.24 -9.48
CA TYR A 13 1.83 -26.00 -8.74
C TYR A 13 3.29 -25.48 -8.72
N LEU A 14 4.25 -26.38 -8.49
CA LEU A 14 5.68 -26.02 -8.51
C LEU A 14 6.14 -25.60 -9.91
N ALA A 15 5.57 -26.19 -10.96
CA ALA A 15 5.83 -25.80 -12.36
C ALA A 15 5.13 -24.49 -12.78
N LYS A 16 4.31 -23.88 -11.90
CA LYS A 16 3.47 -22.69 -12.17
C LYS A 16 2.41 -22.91 -13.28
N GLU A 17 1.96 -24.14 -13.44
CA GLU A 17 1.01 -24.57 -14.48
C GLU A 17 -0.41 -24.82 -13.94
N CYS A 18 -0.66 -24.57 -12.64
CA CYS A 18 -1.99 -24.73 -12.04
C CYS A 18 -2.96 -23.61 -12.44
N THR A 19 -4.22 -23.99 -12.68
CA THR A 19 -5.33 -23.05 -12.75
C THR A 19 -5.74 -22.57 -11.36
N GLU A 20 -6.51 -21.47 -11.26
CA GLU A 20 -7.00 -20.96 -9.96
C GLU A 20 -7.83 -21.98 -9.18
N GLU A 21 -8.62 -22.79 -9.88
CA GLU A 21 -9.44 -23.87 -9.28
C GLU A 21 -8.55 -25.00 -8.74
N GLU A 22 -7.50 -25.37 -9.47
CA GLU A 22 -6.54 -26.39 -9.06
C GLU A 22 -5.71 -25.94 -7.85
N VAL A 23 -5.36 -24.65 -7.77
CA VAL A 23 -4.69 -24.08 -6.60
C VAL A 23 -5.60 -24.12 -5.37
N ARG A 24 -6.89 -23.76 -5.51
CA ARG A 24 -7.85 -23.85 -4.40
C ARG A 24 -7.99 -25.30 -3.92
N LEU A 25 -8.14 -26.23 -4.85
CA LEU A 25 -8.25 -27.65 -4.53
C LEU A 25 -7.01 -28.17 -3.79
N LEU A 26 -5.81 -27.76 -4.22
CA LEU A 26 -4.57 -28.12 -3.54
C LEU A 26 -4.51 -27.53 -2.12
N MET A 27 -4.88 -26.27 -1.93
CA MET A 27 -4.88 -25.62 -0.61
C MET A 27 -5.89 -26.25 0.35
N ASP A 28 -7.09 -26.60 -0.14
CA ASP A 28 -8.09 -27.32 0.65
C ASP A 28 -7.59 -28.73 1.05
N CYS A 29 -6.93 -29.42 0.13
CA CYS A 29 -6.32 -30.72 0.42
C CYS A 29 -5.21 -30.62 1.47
N LEU A 30 -4.42 -29.54 1.47
CA LEU A 30 -3.32 -29.30 2.42
C LEU A 30 -3.81 -28.92 3.82
N GLN A 31 -5.09 -28.62 4.03
CA GLN A 31 -5.63 -28.42 5.38
C GLN A 31 -5.73 -29.73 6.17
N GLN A 32 -5.73 -30.89 5.51
CA GLN A 32 -5.80 -32.19 6.15
C GLN A 32 -4.39 -32.69 6.53
N GLU A 33 -4.18 -33.07 7.78
CA GLU A 33 -2.87 -33.46 8.32
C GLU A 33 -2.23 -34.66 7.59
N ASP A 34 -3.02 -35.62 7.12
CA ASP A 34 -2.49 -36.77 6.40
C ASP A 34 -1.95 -36.39 5.01
N ASN A 35 -2.58 -35.45 4.33
CA ASN A 35 -2.12 -34.95 3.04
C ASN A 35 -0.83 -34.12 3.18
N LYS A 36 -0.66 -33.42 4.30
CA LYS A 36 0.60 -32.71 4.61
C LYS A 36 1.77 -33.67 4.74
N LYS A 37 1.56 -34.86 5.30
CA LYS A 37 2.62 -35.89 5.42
C LYS A 37 3.09 -36.40 4.06
N ILE A 38 2.15 -36.55 3.09
CA ILE A 38 2.46 -36.97 1.72
C ILE A 38 3.38 -35.96 1.04
N ILE A 39 3.03 -34.67 1.11
CA ILE A 39 3.83 -33.59 0.53
C ILE A 39 5.18 -33.46 1.21
N LYS A 40 5.24 -33.60 2.55
CA LYS A 40 6.49 -33.61 3.30
C LYS A 40 7.45 -34.71 2.83
N LYS A 41 6.90 -35.92 2.61
CA LYS A 41 7.69 -37.05 2.11
C LYS A 41 8.25 -36.76 0.69
N LEU A 42 7.44 -36.20 -0.17
CA LEU A 42 7.84 -35.85 -1.54
C LEU A 42 8.97 -34.80 -1.56
N ILE A 43 8.86 -33.75 -0.74
CA ILE A 43 9.91 -32.73 -0.58
C ILE A 43 11.19 -33.33 -0.04
N SER A 44 11.12 -34.27 0.93
CA SER A 44 12.30 -34.93 1.49
C SER A 44 12.97 -35.90 0.50
N GLU A 45 12.24 -36.52 -0.40
CA GLU A 45 12.76 -37.39 -1.45
C GLU A 45 13.43 -36.58 -2.57
N ASP A 46 12.85 -35.45 -3.01
CA ASP A 46 13.44 -34.55 -4.01
C ASP A 46 14.71 -33.81 -3.51
N LEU A 47 14.81 -33.53 -2.20
CA LEU A 47 15.99 -32.92 -1.62
C LEU A 47 17.19 -33.86 -1.48
N ASN A 48 16.97 -35.17 -1.54
CA ASN A 48 18.05 -36.17 -1.49
C ASN A 48 18.59 -36.59 -2.85
N ASP A 49 17.95 -36.16 -3.94
CA ASP A 49 18.42 -36.47 -5.31
C ASP A 49 19.30 -35.31 -5.84
N ASP A 50 20.60 -35.45 -5.73
CA ASP A 50 21.65 -34.47 -6.00
C ASP A 50 21.86 -34.16 -7.50
N LYS A 51 20.80 -34.18 -8.31
CA LYS A 51 20.83 -33.92 -9.76
C LYS A 51 19.94 -32.75 -10.17
N GLY A 52 20.51 -31.56 -10.12
CA GLY A 52 20.17 -30.49 -11.08
C GLY A 52 18.89 -29.70 -10.81
N ILE A 53 18.65 -29.27 -9.56
CA ILE A 53 17.59 -28.30 -9.28
C ILE A 53 18.10 -26.89 -9.63
N PRO A 54 17.40 -26.12 -10.51
CA PRO A 54 17.78 -24.74 -10.81
C PRO A 54 17.76 -23.90 -9.50
N SER A 55 18.74 -23.01 -9.35
CA SER A 55 18.88 -22.13 -8.17
C SER A 55 17.65 -21.26 -7.86
N GLU A 56 16.81 -21.00 -8.87
CA GLU A 56 15.51 -20.33 -8.70
C GLU A 56 14.46 -21.18 -7.96
N PHE A 57 14.52 -22.50 -8.06
CA PHE A 57 13.59 -23.42 -7.38
C PHE A 57 13.78 -23.37 -5.87
N ASN A 58 15.03 -23.39 -5.42
CA ASN A 58 15.38 -23.33 -4.00
C ASN A 58 14.98 -21.99 -3.37
N ARG A 59 15.07 -20.89 -4.13
CA ARG A 59 14.67 -19.54 -3.69
C ARG A 59 13.15 -19.39 -3.56
N ASN A 60 12.38 -19.95 -4.50
CA ASN A 60 10.92 -19.86 -4.48
C ASN A 60 10.31 -20.82 -3.43
N ALA A 61 10.92 -21.97 -3.20
CA ALA A 61 10.54 -22.88 -2.11
C ALA A 61 10.85 -22.27 -0.74
N GLN A 62 11.97 -21.57 -0.59
CA GLN A 62 12.31 -20.84 0.65
C GLN A 62 11.38 -19.67 0.91
N LEU A 63 10.96 -18.93 -0.11
CA LEU A 63 9.99 -17.83 0.02
C LEU A 63 8.58 -18.35 0.37
N ALA A 64 8.14 -19.44 -0.23
CA ALA A 64 6.86 -20.09 0.10
C ALA A 64 6.84 -20.67 1.53
N ILE A 65 7.99 -21.13 2.02
CA ILE A 65 8.14 -21.62 3.41
C ILE A 65 8.17 -20.45 4.41
N GLN A 66 8.69 -19.29 4.02
CA GLN A 66 8.81 -18.11 4.87
C GLN A 66 7.46 -17.38 5.06
N GLU A 67 6.53 -17.53 4.11
CA GLU A 67 5.19 -16.91 4.15
C GLU A 67 4.10 -17.80 4.80
N THR A 68 4.37 -19.11 4.99
CA THR A 68 3.43 -20.04 5.64
C THR A 68 3.90 -20.42 7.03
N ASP A 69 3.42 -19.68 8.06
CA ASP A 69 3.44 -20.01 9.49
C ASP A 69 4.75 -20.53 10.12
N GLU A 70 5.25 -19.81 11.12
CA GLU A 70 6.28 -20.25 12.10
C GLU A 70 6.00 -21.65 12.65
N TYR A 71 4.77 -22.10 12.60
CA TYR A 71 4.34 -23.44 13.00
C TYR A 71 4.90 -24.57 12.13
N PHE A 72 5.16 -24.31 10.83
CA PHE A 72 5.70 -25.30 9.89
C PHE A 72 7.20 -25.54 10.12
N ILE A 73 7.94 -24.50 10.52
CA ILE A 73 9.40 -24.55 10.74
C ILE A 73 9.76 -25.33 12.02
N GLN A 74 8.95 -25.22 13.08
CA GLN A 74 9.21 -25.88 14.36
C GLN A 74 9.08 -27.42 14.31
N ASN A 75 8.30 -27.95 13.39
CA ASN A 75 8.08 -29.40 13.28
C ASN A 75 9.04 -30.13 12.31
N PHE A 76 9.80 -29.39 11.46
CA PHE A 76 10.70 -30.01 10.47
C PHE A 76 12.09 -30.39 11.02
N PHE A 77 12.50 -29.90 12.19
CA PHE A 77 13.84 -30.06 12.71
C PHE A 77 13.96 -30.85 14.02
N GLN A 78 12.97 -31.68 14.37
CA GLN A 78 13.14 -32.61 15.51
C GLN A 78 13.89 -33.88 15.10
N LYS A 79 15.21 -33.80 15.05
CA LYS A 79 16.08 -34.99 15.16
C LYS A 79 16.14 -35.38 16.63
N GLU A 80 15.76 -36.63 16.99
CA GLU A 80 15.82 -37.14 18.33
C GLU A 80 17.25 -37.13 18.90
N ILE A 81 17.45 -36.43 20.00
CA ILE A 81 18.71 -36.36 20.73
C ILE A 81 18.60 -37.33 21.95
N PRO A 82 19.59 -38.25 22.19
CA PRO A 82 19.51 -39.23 23.23
C PRO A 82 19.47 -38.61 24.65
N GLN A 83 18.62 -39.16 25.51
CA GLN A 83 18.14 -38.58 26.77
C GLN A 83 19.22 -38.22 27.83
N ARG A 84 20.47 -38.61 27.69
CA ARG A 84 21.47 -38.47 28.78
C ARG A 84 22.16 -37.10 28.86
N LYS A 85 21.98 -36.22 27.88
CA LYS A 85 22.49 -34.82 27.90
C LYS A 85 21.39 -33.75 27.96
N ARG A 86 20.13 -34.16 28.15
CA ARG A 86 18.96 -33.27 28.02
C ARG A 86 18.88 -32.16 29.09
N ASN A 87 19.31 -32.44 30.34
CA ASN A 87 19.15 -31.45 31.42
C ASN A 87 20.18 -30.31 31.39
N THR A 88 21.36 -30.53 30.82
CA THR A 88 22.38 -29.47 30.71
C THR A 88 22.12 -28.61 29.47
N ILE A 89 21.71 -29.22 28.37
CA ILE A 89 21.33 -28.52 27.13
C ILE A 89 20.04 -27.71 27.32
N LEU A 90 19.05 -28.25 28.06
CA LEU A 90 17.82 -27.52 28.38
C LEU A 90 18.09 -26.26 29.22
N ARG A 91 19.00 -26.34 30.21
CA ARG A 91 19.39 -25.18 31.04
C ARG A 91 20.14 -24.11 30.22
N LEU A 92 20.98 -24.52 29.29
CA LEU A 92 21.68 -23.62 28.38
C LEU A 92 20.73 -23.02 27.33
N ALA A 93 19.76 -23.82 26.84
CA ALA A 93 18.75 -23.32 25.89
C ALA A 93 17.79 -22.31 26.53
N VAL A 94 17.38 -22.55 27.79
CA VAL A 94 16.56 -21.61 28.58
C VAL A 94 17.33 -20.31 28.84
N ALA A 95 18.62 -20.41 29.23
CA ALA A 95 19.44 -19.21 29.41
C ALA A 95 19.69 -18.45 28.13
N ALA A 96 19.90 -19.12 26.99
CA ALA A 96 20.02 -18.51 25.67
C ALA A 96 18.70 -17.87 25.21
N SER A 97 17.56 -18.51 25.45
CA SER A 97 16.24 -17.95 25.09
C SER A 97 15.91 -16.68 25.89
N VAL A 98 16.26 -16.65 27.19
CA VAL A 98 16.11 -15.45 28.03
C VAL A 98 17.01 -14.31 27.53
N LEU A 99 18.25 -14.62 27.12
CA LEU A 99 19.16 -13.62 26.56
C LEU A 99 18.67 -13.11 25.18
N VAL A 100 18.14 -13.97 24.32
CA VAL A 100 17.56 -13.60 23.03
C VAL A 100 16.29 -12.77 23.24
N LEU A 101 15.40 -13.15 24.12
CA LEU A 101 14.19 -12.40 24.44
C LEU A 101 14.52 -11.05 25.10
N SER A 102 15.53 -10.99 25.96
CA SER A 102 16.00 -9.71 26.52
C SER A 102 16.66 -8.83 25.46
N ALA A 103 17.46 -9.40 24.56
CA ALA A 103 18.05 -8.67 23.42
C ALA A 103 16.97 -8.17 22.46
N ILE A 104 15.95 -8.97 22.13
CA ILE A 104 14.80 -8.56 21.31
C ILE A 104 13.99 -7.48 22.03
N SER A 105 13.75 -7.62 23.33
CA SER A 105 13.07 -6.60 24.15
C SER A 105 13.85 -5.30 24.22
N ILE A 106 15.18 -5.38 24.32
CA ILE A 106 16.08 -4.21 24.26
C ILE A 106 16.06 -3.60 22.86
N LEU A 107 16.09 -4.39 21.79
CA LEU A 107 15.99 -3.92 20.41
C LEU A 107 14.64 -3.25 20.13
N ILE A 108 13.54 -3.84 20.59
CA ILE A 108 12.20 -3.26 20.51
C ILE A 108 12.11 -1.98 21.36
N TYR A 109 12.76 -1.97 22.57
CA TYR A 109 12.80 -0.78 23.39
C TYR A 109 13.61 0.36 22.75
N PHE A 110 14.73 0.08 22.11
CA PHE A 110 15.51 1.06 21.34
C PHE A 110 14.81 1.46 20.06
N GLN A 111 14.14 0.57 19.34
CA GLN A 111 13.29 0.93 18.19
C GLN A 111 12.06 1.77 18.60
N LYS A 112 11.51 1.56 19.79
CA LYS A 112 10.43 2.40 20.33
C LYS A 112 10.88 3.80 20.80
N LYS A 113 12.20 4.02 20.96
CA LYS A 113 12.69 5.32 21.46
C LYS A 113 12.86 6.37 20.38
N ASP A 114 12.83 6.02 19.08
CA ASP A 114 13.14 6.97 18.01
C ASP A 114 11.93 7.45 17.19
N THR A 115 10.71 7.17 17.62
CA THR A 115 9.50 7.82 17.11
C THR A 115 8.40 7.66 18.16
N PRO A 116 7.67 8.67 18.62
CA PRO A 116 6.67 9.43 17.89
C PRO A 116 6.15 10.71 18.57
N LEU A 117 6.94 11.49 19.26
CA LEU A 117 6.42 12.71 19.88
C LEU A 117 6.32 13.92 18.93
N MET A 118 6.80 13.78 17.68
CA MET A 118 6.64 14.81 16.64
C MET A 118 5.44 14.60 15.71
N ILE A 119 4.85 13.42 15.65
CA ILE A 119 3.84 13.05 14.63
C ILE A 119 2.55 13.87 14.81
N SER A 120 2.08 14.11 16.02
CA SER A 120 0.78 14.79 16.25
C SER A 120 0.74 16.28 15.85
N LYS A 121 1.89 16.96 15.80
CA LYS A 121 1.96 18.36 15.31
C LYS A 121 2.28 18.45 13.81
N LEU A 122 2.89 17.41 13.23
CA LEU A 122 3.20 17.34 11.80
C LEU A 122 1.98 16.92 10.96
N ASP A 123 1.04 16.19 11.53
CA ASP A 123 -0.20 15.77 10.81
C ASP A 123 -1.12 16.93 10.42
N GLN A 124 -0.93 18.10 11.05
CA GLN A 124 -1.69 19.33 10.73
C GLN A 124 -1.01 20.20 9.65
N LYS A 125 0.17 19.82 9.16
CA LYS A 125 0.92 20.58 8.16
C LYS A 125 1.33 19.68 7.00
N SER A 126 1.28 20.25 5.79
CA SER A 126 1.93 19.60 4.65
C SER A 126 3.44 19.76 4.78
N VAL A 127 4.19 18.69 4.54
CA VAL A 127 5.63 18.63 4.82
C VAL A 127 6.37 17.94 3.68
N LEU A 128 7.51 18.54 3.31
CA LEU A 128 8.54 17.88 2.50
C LEU A 128 9.60 17.31 3.45
N PHE A 129 9.75 15.99 3.46
CA PHE A 129 10.86 15.29 4.10
C PHE A 129 11.97 15.10 3.09
N THR A 130 13.11 15.67 3.38
CA THR A 130 14.28 15.59 2.53
C THR A 130 15.18 14.40 2.89
N SER A 131 15.98 13.96 1.95
CA SER A 131 16.90 12.81 2.11
C SER A 131 17.96 13.01 3.19
N ASP A 132 18.27 14.26 3.56
CA ASP A 132 19.16 14.63 4.67
C ASP A 132 18.45 14.68 6.04
N GLY A 133 17.18 14.21 6.08
CA GLY A 133 16.39 14.09 7.32
C GLY A 133 15.69 15.35 7.78
N LYS A 134 15.68 16.43 6.99
CA LYS A 134 14.94 17.65 7.33
C LYS A 134 13.47 17.52 6.99
N ALA A 135 12.63 18.19 7.78
CA ALA A 135 11.20 18.34 7.55
C ALA A 135 10.90 19.82 7.27
N ILE A 136 10.48 20.12 6.06
CA ILE A 136 10.20 21.49 5.59
C ILE A 136 8.70 21.67 5.51
N ASN A 137 8.17 22.63 6.26
CA ASN A 137 6.74 22.96 6.20
C ASN A 137 6.41 23.61 4.85
N LEU A 138 5.39 23.10 4.19
CA LEU A 138 4.91 23.58 2.89
C LEU A 138 3.78 24.62 3.01
N ASP A 139 3.22 24.78 4.22
CA ASP A 139 2.11 25.69 4.44
C ASP A 139 2.60 27.13 4.63
N GLY A 140 2.03 28.05 3.86
CA GLY A 140 2.31 29.49 3.97
C GLY A 140 3.61 29.94 3.31
N ASN A 141 4.32 29.07 2.62
CA ASN A 141 5.46 29.44 1.81
C ASN A 141 4.99 29.83 0.39
N SER A 142 5.68 30.73 -0.25
CA SER A 142 5.46 31.10 -1.65
C SER A 142 6.74 31.57 -2.30
N ASN A 143 6.99 31.15 -3.55
CA ASN A 143 8.16 31.50 -4.33
C ASN A 143 9.48 31.25 -3.60
N VAL A 144 9.64 30.07 -2.98
CA VAL A 144 10.83 29.71 -2.19
C VAL A 144 11.49 28.45 -2.73
N THR A 145 12.81 28.42 -2.63
CA THR A 145 13.58 27.18 -2.79
C THR A 145 13.49 26.39 -1.48
N LEU A 146 12.89 25.21 -1.56
CA LEU A 146 12.74 24.31 -0.42
C LEU A 146 13.97 23.42 -0.24
N PHE A 147 14.58 23.01 -1.35
CA PHE A 147 15.70 22.08 -1.35
C PHE A 147 16.56 22.30 -2.59
N GLU A 148 17.89 22.27 -2.41
CA GLU A 148 18.86 22.36 -3.52
C GLU A 148 20.07 21.50 -3.20
N GLN A 149 20.19 20.35 -3.81
CA GLN A 149 21.34 19.43 -3.69
C GLN A 149 21.37 18.48 -4.88
N HIS A 150 22.56 17.95 -5.16
CA HIS A 150 22.80 16.92 -6.17
C HIS A 150 22.25 17.28 -7.56
N GLY A 151 22.40 18.53 -7.98
CA GLY A 151 21.90 18.99 -9.28
C GLY A 151 20.38 18.99 -9.41
N THR A 152 19.65 18.98 -8.29
CA THR A 152 18.18 19.05 -8.25
C THR A 152 17.76 20.17 -7.32
N THR A 153 16.76 20.94 -7.76
CA THR A 153 16.11 22.00 -6.99
C THR A 153 14.64 21.68 -6.82
N ILE A 154 14.13 21.82 -5.61
CA ILE A 154 12.69 21.74 -5.30
C ILE A 154 12.24 23.16 -4.91
N LEU A 155 11.28 23.66 -5.68
CA LEU A 155 10.71 25.01 -5.50
C LEU A 155 9.24 24.89 -5.12
N GLN A 156 8.75 25.87 -4.36
CA GLN A 156 7.32 26.08 -4.18
C GLN A 156 6.95 27.42 -4.79
N ASP A 157 5.96 27.43 -5.69
CA ASP A 157 5.53 28.65 -6.34
C ASP A 157 4.49 29.44 -5.52
N SER A 158 3.99 30.56 -6.10
CA SER A 158 3.02 31.44 -5.43
C SER A 158 1.64 30.79 -5.22
N MET A 159 1.31 29.73 -5.93
CA MET A 159 0.08 28.96 -5.77
C MET A 159 0.23 27.82 -4.75
N GLY A 160 1.46 27.59 -4.28
CA GLY A 160 1.79 26.49 -3.37
C GLY A 160 2.13 25.18 -4.10
N ASP A 161 2.18 25.19 -5.44
CA ASP A 161 2.56 24.04 -6.24
C ASP A 161 4.07 23.78 -6.12
N ILE A 162 4.45 22.52 -6.10
CA ILE A 162 5.82 22.07 -5.89
C ILE A 162 6.44 21.65 -7.20
N HIS A 163 7.59 22.21 -7.52
CA HIS A 163 8.31 21.94 -8.77
C HIS A 163 9.65 21.28 -8.47
N VAL A 164 9.85 20.08 -8.98
CA VAL A 164 11.11 19.35 -8.94
C VAL A 164 11.85 19.58 -10.25
N GLN A 165 12.97 20.29 -10.20
CA GLN A 165 13.77 20.67 -11.38
C GLN A 165 15.14 20.02 -11.32
N LEU A 166 15.54 19.41 -12.40
CA LEU A 166 16.90 18.89 -12.57
C LEU A 166 17.76 20.00 -13.21
N THR A 167 18.71 20.54 -12.46
CA THR A 167 19.60 21.65 -12.89
C THR A 167 20.89 21.11 -13.48
N ASP A 168 21.39 19.96 -12.98
CA ASP A 168 22.59 19.31 -13.53
C ASP A 168 22.48 17.79 -13.36
N SER A 169 22.34 17.08 -14.50
CA SER A 169 22.26 15.63 -14.53
C SER A 169 23.64 14.94 -14.43
N SER A 170 24.74 15.69 -14.61
CA SER A 170 26.10 15.10 -14.63
C SER A 170 26.61 14.71 -13.24
N ILE A 171 26.02 15.27 -12.19
CA ILE A 171 26.45 15.09 -10.80
C ILE A 171 25.91 13.77 -10.20
N TYR A 172 24.95 13.13 -10.88
CA TYR A 172 24.28 11.96 -10.34
C TYR A 172 24.95 10.65 -10.76
N THR A 173 25.57 9.94 -9.81
CA THR A 173 26.06 8.59 -9.99
C THR A 173 25.00 7.57 -9.55
N GLU A 174 24.71 6.61 -10.43
CA GLU A 174 23.52 5.73 -10.42
C GLU A 174 23.37 4.76 -9.23
N ASP A 175 24.31 4.69 -8.30
CA ASP A 175 24.39 3.56 -7.37
C ASP A 175 23.34 3.56 -6.26
N LYS A 176 22.73 4.72 -5.93
CA LYS A 176 21.63 4.79 -4.93
C LYS A 176 20.68 5.94 -5.21
N PRO A 177 19.41 5.68 -5.53
CA PRO A 177 18.43 6.74 -5.69
C PRO A 177 18.22 7.49 -4.37
N ILE A 178 18.25 8.84 -4.44
CA ILE A 178 17.99 9.72 -3.31
C ILE A 178 16.50 10.09 -3.34
N PHE A 179 15.76 9.66 -2.31
CA PHE A 179 14.33 9.88 -2.22
C PHE A 179 13.97 11.10 -1.39
N GLN A 180 12.92 11.79 -1.82
CA GLN A 180 12.20 12.80 -1.08
C GLN A 180 10.78 12.31 -0.82
N THR A 181 10.14 12.83 0.21
CA THR A 181 8.77 12.46 0.55
C THR A 181 7.94 13.71 0.80
N ILE A 182 6.83 13.85 0.08
CA ILE A 182 5.82 14.88 0.34
C ILE A 182 4.63 14.23 1.02
N ARG A 183 4.22 14.80 2.15
CA ARG A 183 3.02 14.42 2.88
C ARG A 183 2.07 15.61 2.93
N THR A 184 0.82 15.40 2.48
CA THR A 184 -0.26 16.37 2.62
C THR A 184 -0.93 16.24 3.97
N ALA A 185 -1.20 17.39 4.59
CA ALA A 185 -2.01 17.44 5.81
C ALA A 185 -3.46 17.07 5.55
N LYS A 186 -4.20 16.76 6.62
CA LYS A 186 -5.66 16.72 6.59
C LYS A 186 -6.20 18.08 6.15
N GLY A 187 -7.29 18.07 5.37
CA GLY A 187 -7.90 19.28 4.83
C GLY A 187 -7.12 20.01 3.73
N LYS A 188 -6.05 19.40 3.22
CA LYS A 188 -5.19 19.99 2.19
C LYS A 188 -4.97 19.05 1.01
N GLN A 189 -4.53 19.66 -0.08
CA GLN A 189 -4.05 18.98 -1.27
C GLN A 189 -2.68 19.57 -1.63
N SER A 190 -1.85 18.81 -2.33
CA SER A 190 -0.57 19.29 -2.86
C SER A 190 -0.44 18.88 -4.31
N ARG A 191 -0.03 19.82 -5.17
CA ARG A 191 0.33 19.51 -6.56
C ARG A 191 1.84 19.51 -6.68
N ILE A 192 2.36 18.50 -7.38
CA ILE A 192 3.78 18.28 -7.55
C ILE A 192 4.05 18.09 -9.03
N PHE A 193 4.95 18.90 -9.59
CA PHE A 193 5.53 18.73 -10.93
C PHE A 193 6.87 18.00 -10.76
N LEU A 194 6.96 16.81 -11.30
CA LEU A 194 8.15 15.96 -11.23
C LEU A 194 9.17 16.33 -12.29
N ALA A 195 10.42 15.93 -12.11
CA ALA A 195 11.54 16.30 -12.97
C ALA A 195 11.41 15.83 -14.44
N ASP A 196 10.53 14.87 -14.72
CA ASP A 196 10.22 14.39 -16.08
C ASP A 196 9.06 15.13 -16.77
N GLY A 197 8.50 16.17 -16.14
CA GLY A 197 7.34 16.91 -16.60
C GLY A 197 6.00 16.32 -16.16
N SER A 198 5.97 15.13 -15.58
CA SER A 198 4.75 14.53 -15.01
C SER A 198 4.23 15.34 -13.83
N SER A 199 2.92 15.36 -13.61
CA SER A 199 2.32 15.98 -12.44
C SER A 199 1.50 15.01 -11.61
N VAL A 200 1.53 15.24 -10.29
CA VAL A 200 0.75 14.46 -9.32
C VAL A 200 0.01 15.44 -8.41
N VAL A 201 -1.30 15.23 -8.25
CA VAL A 201 -2.09 15.92 -7.22
C VAL A 201 -2.34 14.92 -6.12
N LEU A 202 -1.92 15.23 -4.89
CA LEU A 202 -2.16 14.42 -3.70
C LEU A 202 -3.39 14.93 -2.98
N ASN A 203 -4.28 14.01 -2.59
CA ASN A 203 -5.41 14.30 -1.73
C ASN A 203 -4.97 14.44 -0.25
N SER A 204 -5.92 14.77 0.63
CA SER A 204 -5.68 14.89 2.08
C SER A 204 -5.13 13.60 2.69
N ALA A 205 -4.24 13.76 3.68
CA ALA A 205 -3.63 12.65 4.42
C ALA A 205 -2.94 11.63 3.50
N SER A 206 -2.27 12.12 2.44
CA SER A 206 -1.58 11.30 1.45
C SER A 206 -0.09 11.59 1.43
N GLU A 207 0.69 10.61 0.97
CA GLU A 207 2.15 10.68 0.93
C GLU A 207 2.66 10.16 -0.42
N LEU A 208 3.56 10.93 -1.04
CA LEU A 208 4.29 10.54 -2.24
C LEU A 208 5.79 10.56 -1.96
N LYS A 209 6.42 9.39 -2.12
CA LYS A 209 7.86 9.26 -2.10
C LYS A 209 8.38 9.10 -3.52
N PHE A 210 9.30 9.95 -3.92
CA PHE A 210 9.85 10.02 -5.27
C PHE A 210 11.36 10.25 -5.24
N PRO A 211 12.11 9.74 -6.23
CA PRO A 211 13.55 10.00 -6.33
C PRO A 211 13.80 11.37 -6.94
N LEU A 212 14.88 12.02 -6.54
CA LEU A 212 15.35 13.26 -7.17
C LEU A 212 15.65 13.08 -8.66
N VAL A 213 16.26 11.93 -9.00
CA VAL A 213 16.57 11.51 -10.37
C VAL A 213 16.08 10.09 -10.57
N TYR A 214 15.37 9.86 -11.65
CA TYR A 214 14.89 8.53 -12.02
C TYR A 214 16.03 7.66 -12.57
N SER A 215 15.96 6.35 -12.32
CA SER A 215 16.87 5.37 -12.91
C SER A 215 16.82 5.38 -14.44
N LYS A 216 17.80 4.77 -15.14
CA LYS A 216 17.87 4.79 -16.63
C LYS A 216 16.67 4.11 -17.28
N ASP A 217 16.18 3.04 -16.69
CA ASP A 217 15.20 2.11 -17.26
C ASP A 217 13.76 2.38 -16.85
N ARG A 218 13.52 3.12 -15.75
CA ARG A 218 12.17 3.37 -15.21
C ARG A 218 12.09 4.63 -14.39
N ARG A 219 10.87 5.15 -14.25
CA ARG A 219 10.46 6.23 -13.36
C ARG A 219 9.59 5.63 -12.26
N GLU A 220 10.04 5.61 -11.03
CA GLU A 220 9.37 4.86 -9.96
C GLU A 220 9.11 5.75 -8.75
N VAL A 221 7.87 5.71 -8.23
CA VAL A 221 7.41 6.43 -7.05
C VAL A 221 6.62 5.49 -6.14
N GLU A 222 6.49 5.87 -4.86
CA GLU A 222 5.66 5.15 -3.88
C GLU A 222 4.53 6.08 -3.42
N LEU A 223 3.29 5.56 -3.37
CA LEU A 223 2.10 6.28 -2.92
C LEU A 223 1.47 5.60 -1.72
N GLN A 224 1.13 6.39 -0.69
CA GLN A 224 0.19 6.06 0.36
C GLN A 224 -0.93 7.10 0.35
N GLY A 225 -2.20 6.67 0.53
CA GLY A 225 -3.34 7.56 0.40
C GLY A 225 -3.83 7.67 -1.04
N GLU A 226 -4.19 8.86 -1.52
CA GLU A 226 -4.79 9.07 -2.83
C GLU A 226 -4.04 10.10 -3.66
N GLY A 227 -3.85 9.78 -4.94
CA GLY A 227 -3.20 10.66 -5.91
C GLY A 227 -3.78 10.53 -7.31
N PHE A 228 -3.94 11.68 -7.95
CA PHE A 228 -4.21 11.78 -9.38
C PHE A 228 -2.91 12.02 -10.12
N PHE A 229 -2.63 11.19 -11.11
CA PHE A 229 -1.41 11.20 -11.91
C PHE A 229 -1.70 11.64 -13.33
N ASP A 230 -0.96 12.63 -13.81
CA ASP A 230 -0.89 13.02 -15.22
C ASP A 230 0.55 12.82 -15.69
N ILE A 231 0.80 11.69 -16.32
CA ILE A 231 2.16 11.22 -16.60
C ILE A 231 2.56 11.51 -18.02
N GLU A 232 3.69 12.19 -18.18
CA GLU A 232 4.31 12.49 -19.48
C GLU A 232 4.66 11.20 -20.24
N THR A 233 4.37 11.25 -21.54
CA THR A 233 4.53 10.10 -22.44
C THR A 233 6.00 9.78 -22.67
N ASN A 234 6.42 8.57 -22.29
CA ASN A 234 7.72 8.02 -22.62
C ASN A 234 7.63 6.50 -22.84
N LYS A 235 7.65 6.08 -24.11
CA LYS A 235 7.51 4.66 -24.51
C LYS A 235 8.67 3.77 -24.07
N ASN A 236 9.85 4.36 -23.86
CA ASN A 236 11.09 3.63 -23.55
C ASN A 236 11.36 3.58 -22.04
N LYS A 237 10.69 4.41 -21.25
CA LYS A 237 10.94 4.53 -19.81
C LYS A 237 9.61 4.57 -19.06
N PRO A 238 9.08 3.39 -18.61
CA PRO A 238 7.81 3.31 -17.91
C PRO A 238 7.81 4.13 -16.63
N PHE A 239 6.63 4.63 -16.25
CA PHE A 239 6.37 5.19 -14.95
C PHE A 239 5.66 4.14 -14.08
N ILE A 240 6.15 3.94 -12.87
CA ILE A 240 5.68 2.92 -11.94
C ILE A 240 5.24 3.59 -10.65
N VAL A 241 4.01 3.34 -10.23
CA VAL A 241 3.50 3.73 -8.92
C VAL A 241 3.39 2.47 -8.07
N ASN A 242 4.18 2.40 -7.01
CA ASN A 242 4.07 1.35 -6.01
C ASN A 242 3.16 1.82 -4.88
N THR A 243 2.26 0.96 -4.47
CA THR A 243 1.46 1.11 -3.25
C THR A 243 1.62 -0.15 -2.41
N ARG A 244 0.99 -0.19 -1.24
CA ARG A 244 0.98 -1.41 -0.42
C ARG A 244 0.35 -2.60 -1.14
N ASP A 245 -0.68 -2.34 -1.96
CA ASP A 245 -1.52 -3.39 -2.52
C ASP A 245 -1.35 -3.59 -4.02
N GLN A 246 -0.73 -2.63 -4.72
CA GLN A 246 -0.65 -2.62 -6.18
C GLN A 246 0.71 -2.11 -6.67
N ARG A 247 1.16 -2.67 -7.77
CA ARG A 247 2.18 -2.08 -8.63
C ARG A 247 1.55 -1.67 -9.95
N ILE A 248 1.56 -0.38 -10.26
CA ILE A 248 0.89 0.23 -11.40
C ILE A 248 1.94 0.72 -12.37
N LYS A 249 1.85 0.30 -13.64
CA LYS A 249 2.83 0.63 -14.69
C LYS A 249 2.14 1.32 -15.87
N VAL A 250 2.68 2.46 -16.28
CA VAL A 250 2.17 3.29 -17.34
C VAL A 250 3.29 3.85 -18.24
N TYR A 251 2.93 4.36 -19.43
CA TYR A 251 3.88 4.97 -20.37
C TYR A 251 3.49 6.39 -20.81
N GLY A 252 2.38 6.93 -20.29
CA GLY A 252 1.81 8.24 -20.62
C GLY A 252 0.31 8.18 -20.45
N THR A 253 -0.21 8.63 -19.29
CA THR A 253 -1.50 8.16 -18.81
C THR A 253 -2.04 9.10 -17.75
N LYS A 254 -3.37 9.34 -17.76
CA LYS A 254 -4.10 10.03 -16.69
C LYS A 254 -4.92 9.02 -15.91
N PHE A 255 -4.65 8.89 -14.61
CA PHE A 255 -5.29 7.91 -13.74
C PHE A 255 -5.31 8.37 -12.29
N ASN A 256 -6.25 7.84 -11.52
CA ASN A 256 -6.35 8.03 -10.08
C ASN A 256 -5.99 6.73 -9.36
N VAL A 257 -5.33 6.85 -8.22
CA VAL A 257 -5.04 5.73 -7.32
C VAL A 257 -5.47 6.12 -5.93
N SER A 258 -6.37 5.34 -5.32
CA SER A 258 -6.76 5.46 -3.91
C SER A 258 -6.31 4.23 -3.14
N ASN A 259 -5.40 4.42 -2.18
CA ASN A 259 -4.79 3.36 -1.36
C ASN A 259 -4.60 3.81 0.09
N TYR A 260 -5.66 4.32 0.71
CA TYR A 260 -5.63 4.63 2.15
C TYR A 260 -5.59 3.36 2.99
N ALA A 261 -4.80 3.36 4.05
CA ALA A 261 -4.59 2.16 4.89
C ALA A 261 -5.85 1.72 5.65
N ASP A 262 -6.73 2.67 5.98
CA ASP A 262 -7.99 2.49 6.71
C ASP A 262 -9.19 2.16 5.80
N ASP A 263 -9.01 2.17 4.47
CA ASP A 263 -10.05 1.75 3.54
C ASP A 263 -10.02 0.24 3.29
N PRO A 264 -11.20 -0.39 3.12
CA PRO A 264 -11.28 -1.82 2.83
C PRO A 264 -10.80 -2.16 1.41
N HIS A 265 -10.76 -1.18 0.53
CA HIS A 265 -10.42 -1.35 -0.87
C HIS A 265 -9.24 -0.47 -1.29
N SER A 266 -8.47 -0.97 -2.25
CA SER A 266 -7.53 -0.17 -3.03
C SER A 266 -8.07 -0.06 -4.44
N LYS A 267 -8.09 1.17 -5.02
CA LYS A 267 -8.72 1.44 -6.33
C LYS A 267 -7.72 2.10 -7.27
N THR A 268 -7.74 1.68 -8.54
CA THR A 268 -7.01 2.35 -9.64
C THR A 268 -7.97 2.60 -10.79
N SER A 269 -8.17 3.85 -11.16
CA SER A 269 -9.16 4.30 -12.15
C SER A 269 -8.48 4.99 -13.31
N LEU A 270 -8.77 4.58 -14.56
CA LEU A 270 -8.10 5.06 -15.76
C LEU A 270 -9.00 6.01 -16.57
N PHE A 271 -8.48 7.21 -16.87
CA PHE A 271 -9.17 8.24 -17.66
C PHE A 271 -8.61 8.35 -19.09
N GLN A 272 -7.28 8.30 -19.24
CA GLN A 272 -6.63 8.42 -20.55
C GLN A 272 -5.38 7.53 -20.62
N GLY A 273 -5.15 6.89 -21.76
CA GLY A 273 -3.96 6.07 -22.04
C GLY A 273 -4.17 4.59 -21.70
N LYS A 274 -3.20 3.97 -21.07
CA LYS A 274 -3.19 2.54 -20.72
C LYS A 274 -2.51 2.33 -19.38
N VAL A 275 -3.13 1.56 -18.51
CA VAL A 275 -2.58 1.17 -17.20
C VAL A 275 -2.45 -0.34 -17.14
N SER A 276 -1.31 -0.81 -16.65
CA SER A 276 -1.14 -2.18 -16.23
C SER A 276 -1.02 -2.23 -14.71
N VAL A 277 -1.83 -3.06 -14.06
CA VAL A 277 -1.88 -3.22 -12.60
C VAL A 277 -1.52 -4.65 -12.23
N GLN A 278 -0.56 -4.77 -11.33
CA GLN A 278 -0.18 -6.00 -10.67
C GLN A 278 -0.68 -5.97 -9.22
N ASN A 279 -1.50 -6.98 -8.84
CA ASN A 279 -1.96 -7.13 -7.46
C ASN A 279 -0.83 -7.68 -6.59
N LEU A 280 -0.50 -7.01 -5.48
CA LEU A 280 0.52 -7.43 -4.52
C LEU A 280 -0.08 -8.15 -3.30
N VAL A 281 -1.41 -8.20 -3.20
CA VAL A 281 -2.13 -8.84 -2.08
C VAL A 281 -2.45 -10.28 -2.44
N GLY A 282 -1.92 -11.25 -1.66
CA GLY A 282 -2.22 -12.67 -1.85
C GLY A 282 -1.03 -13.52 -2.31
N ILE A 283 -1.23 -14.83 -2.31
CA ILE A 283 -0.21 -15.86 -2.58
C ILE A 283 -0.14 -16.23 -4.08
N ILE A 284 -1.14 -15.78 -4.89
CA ILE A 284 -1.26 -16.16 -6.30
C ILE A 284 -0.24 -15.40 -7.15
N PRO A 285 0.42 -16.08 -8.14
CA PRO A 285 1.30 -15.40 -9.08
C PRO A 285 0.59 -14.21 -9.71
N GLN A 286 1.25 -13.08 -9.63
CA GLN A 286 0.71 -11.76 -9.87
C GLN A 286 0.39 -11.59 -11.36
N LYS A 287 -0.84 -11.92 -11.75
CA LYS A 287 -1.36 -11.62 -13.08
C LYS A 287 -1.38 -10.11 -13.27
N GLU A 288 -0.90 -9.67 -14.41
CA GLU A 288 -0.97 -8.28 -14.83
C GLU A 288 -2.33 -8.02 -15.48
N TYR A 289 -3.07 -7.05 -14.95
CA TYR A 289 -4.37 -6.62 -15.44
C TYR A 289 -4.21 -5.32 -16.20
N VAL A 290 -4.84 -5.24 -17.37
CA VAL A 290 -4.71 -4.07 -18.23
C VAL A 290 -6.04 -3.33 -18.29
N LEU A 291 -6.03 -2.05 -17.91
CA LEU A 291 -7.16 -1.14 -18.00
C LEU A 291 -7.18 -0.38 -19.33
N LYS A 292 -8.39 -0.14 -19.82
CA LYS A 292 -8.72 0.83 -20.85
C LYS A 292 -9.37 2.08 -20.24
N PRO A 293 -9.34 3.22 -20.90
CA PRO A 293 -10.07 4.42 -20.46
C PRO A 293 -11.53 4.09 -20.11
N GLY A 294 -12.00 4.59 -18.96
CA GLY A 294 -13.32 4.28 -18.43
C GLY A 294 -13.41 2.97 -17.63
N GLU A 295 -12.28 2.35 -17.32
CA GLU A 295 -12.21 1.16 -16.47
C GLU A 295 -11.47 1.42 -15.16
N GLN A 296 -11.76 0.60 -14.15
CA GLN A 296 -11.07 0.61 -12.85
C GLN A 296 -10.75 -0.80 -12.35
N ILE A 297 -9.77 -0.88 -11.48
CA ILE A 297 -9.48 -2.06 -10.67
C ILE A 297 -9.76 -1.73 -9.21
N ILE A 298 -10.47 -2.65 -8.56
CA ILE A 298 -10.78 -2.61 -7.13
C ILE A 298 -10.19 -3.86 -6.51
N ILE A 299 -9.33 -3.70 -5.52
CA ILE A 299 -8.77 -4.79 -4.72
C ILE A 299 -9.38 -4.72 -3.34
N ASP A 300 -10.13 -5.75 -2.97
CA ASP A 300 -10.64 -5.93 -1.62
C ASP A 300 -9.57 -6.56 -0.74
N ARG A 301 -9.21 -5.88 0.35
CA ARG A 301 -8.12 -6.31 1.24
C ARG A 301 -8.48 -7.50 2.09
N SER A 302 -9.76 -7.66 2.44
CA SER A 302 -10.24 -8.74 3.30
C SER A 302 -10.28 -10.07 2.55
N SER A 303 -10.87 -10.06 1.35
CA SER A 303 -10.98 -11.23 0.50
C SER A 303 -9.76 -11.46 -0.38
N LYS A 304 -8.88 -10.46 -0.51
CA LYS A 304 -7.73 -10.43 -1.44
C LYS A 304 -8.13 -10.54 -2.92
N MET A 305 -9.41 -10.33 -3.22
CA MET A 305 -9.95 -10.42 -4.57
C MET A 305 -9.74 -9.12 -5.32
N LEU A 306 -9.44 -9.26 -6.61
CA LEU A 306 -9.37 -8.17 -7.56
C LEU A 306 -10.58 -8.22 -8.48
N LYS A 307 -11.28 -7.09 -8.62
CA LYS A 307 -12.35 -6.88 -9.59
C LYS A 307 -11.93 -5.82 -10.59
N GLN A 308 -12.03 -6.11 -11.89
CA GLN A 308 -11.96 -5.11 -12.97
C GLN A 308 -13.39 -4.74 -13.35
N ASP A 309 -13.70 -3.45 -13.38
CA ASP A 309 -15.03 -2.92 -13.65
C ASP A 309 -14.97 -1.66 -14.50
N LYS A 310 -16.11 -1.18 -14.97
CA LYS A 310 -16.23 0.16 -15.56
C LYS A 310 -16.23 1.19 -14.44
N LEU A 311 -15.84 2.42 -14.79
CA LEU A 311 -16.05 3.57 -13.91
C LEU A 311 -17.55 3.87 -13.82
N ASP A 312 -18.06 4.01 -12.60
CA ASP A 312 -19.45 4.42 -12.39
C ASP A 312 -19.63 5.91 -12.73
N SER A 313 -18.75 6.75 -12.21
CA SER A 313 -18.76 8.21 -12.43
C SER A 313 -17.34 8.78 -12.35
N GLU A 314 -16.93 9.51 -13.39
CA GLU A 314 -15.67 10.28 -13.36
C GLU A 314 -15.75 11.44 -12.36
N GLU A 315 -16.93 12.06 -12.24
CA GLU A 315 -17.19 13.16 -11.30
C GLU A 315 -17.02 12.69 -9.85
N GLU A 316 -17.46 11.47 -9.51
CA GLU A 316 -17.28 10.91 -8.18
C GLU A 316 -15.80 10.71 -7.87
N ILE A 317 -15.05 10.12 -8.81
CA ILE A 317 -13.63 9.81 -8.61
C ILE A 317 -12.76 11.07 -8.58
N LEU A 318 -13.08 12.07 -9.42
CA LEU A 318 -12.30 13.30 -9.57
C LEU A 318 -12.86 14.48 -8.78
N GLY A 319 -14.01 14.35 -8.15
CA GLY A 319 -14.66 15.38 -7.35
C GLY A 319 -13.71 16.02 -6.34
N TRP A 320 -12.95 15.19 -5.64
CA TRP A 320 -11.98 15.64 -4.65
C TRP A 320 -10.93 16.60 -5.24
N LYS A 321 -10.41 16.31 -6.41
CA LYS A 321 -9.43 17.15 -7.12
C LYS A 321 -10.04 18.48 -7.56
N ASN A 322 -11.33 18.50 -7.84
CA ASN A 322 -12.09 19.65 -8.28
C ASN A 322 -12.70 20.46 -7.13
N GLY A 323 -12.41 20.09 -5.87
CA GLY A 323 -12.89 20.82 -4.68
C GLY A 323 -14.27 20.42 -4.19
N PHE A 324 -14.73 19.22 -4.55
CA PHE A 324 -16.00 18.68 -4.14
C PHE A 324 -15.85 17.30 -3.49
N PHE A 325 -16.75 16.98 -2.59
CA PHE A 325 -17.14 15.61 -2.29
C PHE A 325 -18.30 15.26 -3.22
N VAL A 326 -18.19 14.21 -3.98
CA VAL A 326 -19.23 13.72 -4.89
C VAL A 326 -19.47 12.26 -4.55
N TYR A 327 -20.72 11.92 -4.29
CA TYR A 327 -21.14 10.59 -3.88
C TYR A 327 -22.35 10.14 -4.67
N GLU A 328 -22.33 8.91 -5.14
CA GLU A 328 -23.45 8.24 -5.78
C GLU A 328 -23.73 6.93 -5.05
N ASN A 329 -24.78 6.94 -4.22
CA ASN A 329 -25.17 5.78 -3.42
C ASN A 329 -24.04 5.21 -2.51
N ALA A 330 -23.15 6.09 -2.04
CA ALA A 330 -21.99 5.72 -1.23
C ALA A 330 -22.42 5.39 0.22
N PRO A 331 -21.88 4.32 0.82
CA PRO A 331 -22.10 4.02 2.22
C PRO A 331 -21.69 5.20 3.12
N LEU A 332 -22.53 5.54 4.11
CA LEU A 332 -22.24 6.65 5.03
C LEU A 332 -20.87 6.52 5.71
N LYS A 333 -20.44 5.29 5.97
CA LYS A 333 -19.10 5.01 6.53
C LYS A 333 -17.97 5.50 5.61
N GLU A 334 -18.09 5.35 4.29
CA GLU A 334 -17.11 5.85 3.31
C GLU A 334 -17.15 7.39 3.24
N VAL A 335 -18.36 7.97 3.19
CA VAL A 335 -18.54 9.43 3.24
C VAL A 335 -17.88 10.03 4.48
N MET A 336 -18.09 9.43 5.65
CA MET A 336 -17.52 9.94 6.91
C MET A 336 -15.99 9.75 6.99
N LYS A 337 -15.43 8.74 6.37
CA LYS A 337 -13.96 8.61 6.26
C LYS A 337 -13.35 9.77 5.49
N ASP A 338 -13.94 10.18 4.36
CA ASP A 338 -13.47 11.33 3.61
C ASP A 338 -13.59 12.62 4.42
N PHE A 339 -14.67 12.77 5.20
CA PHE A 339 -14.85 13.90 6.12
C PHE A 339 -13.80 13.90 7.24
N VAL A 340 -13.47 12.75 7.83
CA VAL A 340 -12.39 12.60 8.83
C VAL A 340 -11.04 13.04 8.25
N ARG A 341 -10.74 12.68 7.00
CA ARG A 341 -9.51 13.07 6.32
C ARG A 341 -9.47 14.56 5.98
N TRP A 342 -10.64 15.15 5.65
CA TRP A 342 -10.70 16.56 5.25
C TRP A 342 -10.82 17.53 6.42
N TYR A 343 -11.70 17.24 7.37
CA TYR A 343 -12.00 18.16 8.48
C TYR A 343 -11.27 17.82 9.79
N ASP A 344 -10.42 16.80 9.79
CA ASP A 344 -9.72 16.32 11.00
C ASP A 344 -10.69 15.99 12.15
N LEU A 345 -11.69 15.17 11.84
CA LEU A 345 -12.74 14.80 12.75
C LEU A 345 -12.41 13.53 13.52
N ASP A 346 -13.01 13.43 14.71
CA ASP A 346 -13.13 12.19 15.47
C ASP A 346 -14.58 11.69 15.39
N VAL A 347 -14.82 10.62 14.63
CA VAL A 347 -16.14 10.03 14.38
C VAL A 347 -16.09 8.56 14.75
N ASP A 348 -17.10 8.12 15.49
CA ASP A 348 -17.30 6.70 15.78
C ASP A 348 -17.87 5.99 14.54
N LEU A 349 -16.97 5.54 13.66
CA LEU A 349 -17.33 4.91 12.39
C LEU A 349 -18.04 3.56 12.54
N GLU A 350 -17.93 2.90 13.69
CA GLU A 350 -18.54 1.59 13.93
C GLU A 350 -20.02 1.69 14.35
N THR A 351 -20.40 2.85 14.88
CA THR A 351 -21.79 3.10 15.29
C THR A 351 -22.63 3.83 14.24
N LEU A 352 -22.06 4.07 13.04
CA LEU A 352 -22.78 4.75 11.97
C LEU A 352 -23.96 3.92 11.48
N PRO A 353 -25.13 4.57 11.22
CA PRO A 353 -26.27 3.92 10.58
C PRO A 353 -25.90 3.34 9.21
N ASN A 354 -26.47 2.18 8.89
CA ASN A 354 -26.27 1.56 7.58
C ASN A 354 -27.13 2.25 6.51
N LEU A 355 -26.66 3.40 6.05
CA LEU A 355 -27.31 4.26 5.06
C LEU A 355 -26.36 4.54 3.91
N THR A 356 -26.93 4.87 2.76
CA THR A 356 -26.17 5.39 1.61
C THR A 356 -26.49 6.87 1.42
N PHE A 357 -25.52 7.59 0.86
CA PHE A 357 -25.61 9.02 0.58
C PHE A 357 -25.33 9.28 -0.91
N SER A 358 -26.17 10.13 -1.52
CA SER A 358 -25.94 10.67 -2.86
C SER A 358 -26.01 12.18 -2.81
N GLY A 359 -25.03 12.86 -3.39
CA GLY A 359 -24.98 14.31 -3.41
C GLY A 359 -23.60 14.88 -3.64
N THR A 360 -23.55 16.19 -3.85
CA THR A 360 -22.31 16.94 -4.03
C THR A 360 -22.18 18.00 -2.95
N ILE A 361 -21.04 17.99 -2.24
CA ILE A 361 -20.75 18.92 -1.14
C ILE A 361 -19.44 19.64 -1.46
N PRO A 362 -19.44 20.98 -1.56
CA PRO A 362 -18.19 21.73 -1.74
C PRO A 362 -17.23 21.55 -0.56
N ARG A 363 -15.97 21.26 -0.84
CA ARG A 363 -14.94 21.08 0.19
C ARG A 363 -14.58 22.37 0.96
N ASN A 364 -14.89 23.52 0.40
CA ASN A 364 -14.71 24.81 1.06
C ASN A 364 -15.83 25.17 2.07
N TYR A 365 -16.83 24.31 2.25
CA TYR A 365 -17.82 24.50 3.31
C TYR A 365 -17.16 24.35 4.68
N GLN A 366 -17.61 25.16 5.63
CA GLN A 366 -17.30 24.93 7.04
C GLN A 366 -17.91 23.62 7.49
N LEU A 367 -17.28 22.95 8.43
CA LEU A 367 -17.65 21.64 8.93
C LEU A 367 -19.15 21.51 9.24
N ASP A 368 -19.69 22.43 10.05
CA ASP A 368 -21.11 22.37 10.47
C ASP A 368 -22.07 22.44 9.27
N LYS A 369 -21.72 23.25 8.26
CA LYS A 369 -22.51 23.35 7.04
C LYS A 369 -22.45 22.04 6.23
N ALA A 370 -21.28 21.45 6.10
CA ALA A 370 -21.09 20.20 5.38
C ALA A 370 -21.80 19.02 6.08
N LEU A 371 -21.66 18.91 7.41
CA LEU A 371 -22.37 17.90 8.19
C LEU A 371 -23.89 18.06 8.16
N ASN A 372 -24.40 19.31 8.16
CA ASN A 372 -25.84 19.56 8.04
C ASN A 372 -26.42 19.07 6.70
N VAL A 373 -25.65 19.05 5.62
CA VAL A 373 -26.11 18.43 4.36
C VAL A 373 -26.33 16.94 4.56
N ILE A 374 -25.38 16.24 5.17
CA ILE A 374 -25.48 14.79 5.44
C ILE A 374 -26.67 14.50 6.38
N VAL A 375 -26.76 15.24 7.47
CA VAL A 375 -27.85 15.10 8.48
C VAL A 375 -29.20 15.25 7.84
N LYS A 376 -29.44 16.32 7.05
CA LYS A 376 -30.71 16.58 6.40
C LYS A 376 -31.07 15.55 5.34
N THR A 377 -30.09 15.18 4.50
CA THR A 377 -30.33 14.22 3.42
C THR A 377 -30.57 12.82 3.97
N GLY A 378 -29.80 12.40 5.00
CA GLY A 378 -29.96 11.10 5.64
C GLY A 378 -31.07 11.02 6.68
N ASN A 379 -31.77 12.12 6.96
CA ASN A 379 -32.74 12.24 8.06
C ASN A 379 -32.17 11.76 9.40
N LEU A 380 -30.92 12.16 9.68
CA LEU A 380 -30.12 11.73 10.83
C LEU A 380 -30.20 12.75 11.97
N ARG A 381 -29.98 12.28 13.19
CA ARG A 381 -29.66 13.11 14.34
C ARG A 381 -28.15 13.07 14.62
N MET A 382 -27.52 14.22 14.66
CA MET A 382 -26.12 14.35 15.04
C MET A 382 -26.01 14.67 16.53
N ILE A 383 -25.16 13.89 17.24
CA ILE A 383 -24.85 14.09 18.65
C ILE A 383 -23.37 14.35 18.76
N LYS A 384 -22.99 15.46 19.41
CA LYS A 384 -21.60 15.83 19.67
C LYS A 384 -21.28 15.61 21.14
N THR A 385 -20.34 14.70 21.44
CA THR A 385 -19.88 14.41 22.80
C THR A 385 -18.39 14.70 22.88
N GLY A 386 -18.03 15.88 23.39
CA GLY A 386 -16.64 16.36 23.32
C GLY A 386 -16.18 16.58 21.89
N SER A 387 -15.10 15.90 21.47
CA SER A 387 -14.59 15.91 20.09
C SER A 387 -15.26 14.87 19.19
N ILE A 388 -15.95 13.90 19.78
CA ILE A 388 -16.51 12.76 19.03
C ILE A 388 -17.90 13.12 18.48
N ILE A 389 -18.12 12.85 17.21
CA ILE A 389 -19.40 13.00 16.51
C ILE A 389 -20.02 11.62 16.32
N LYS A 390 -21.28 11.47 16.71
CA LYS A 390 -22.10 10.29 16.47
C LYS A 390 -23.34 10.65 15.66
N PHE A 391 -23.83 9.69 14.90
CA PHE A 391 -25.05 9.82 14.11
C PHE A 391 -26.03 8.73 14.52
N GLU A 392 -27.30 9.14 14.69
CA GLU A 392 -28.43 8.27 15.01
C GLU A 392 -29.56 8.49 13.97
N ASN A 393 -30.38 7.47 13.76
CA ASN A 393 -31.58 7.53 12.92
C ASN A 393 -32.71 8.31 13.63
#